data_53d8aaae1b280c5bc1bf8be65d953fbf
#
_entry.id   53d8aaae1b280c5bc1bf8be65d953fbf
#
_cell.length_a   1.000
_cell.length_b   1.000
_cell.length_c   1.000
_cell.angle_alpha   90.00
_cell.angle_beta   90.00
_cell.angle_gamma   90.00
#
_symmetry.space_group_name_H-M   'P 1'
#
loop_
_entity.id
_entity.type
_entity.pdbx_description
1 polymer ?
#
loop_
_entity_poly.entity_id
_entity_poly.type
_entity_poly.pdbx_seq_one_letter_code
_entity_poly.pdbx_strand_id
1 'polypeptide(L)'
;MEGKLLELDLFLPKEEELAEEEPQPLPGGGLYDLIIIGAGPAGMTATVYAARKKLRTVLISIDLGGQPVLTSEIENYMGYQYITGQELMAKFHEQVRRFPIELAIGEEARQLAVQGKQFTLTTSRGKKFTGRSVVIASGKRSRPLNVPGEKELVGRGVTYCATCDAPLFGGMDVAVIGGGNSALTAAADLLSIANRIYIVNFAPSWQGDPVLVEKVEGSDKVEKFLGYEVMEIQGKDRVSGIAIEPRDAAETIALHVQGVFIEIGLIPTSEFVRGVVAVNSA
;
A
#
# COMPACT_ATOMS: atom_id res chain seq x y z
N MET A 1 -47.56 27.67 3.23
CA MET A 1 -47.46 26.20 3.01
C MET A 1 -46.14 25.78 3.65
N GLU A 2 -46.22 25.31 4.88
CA GLU A 2 -45.06 24.83 5.64
C GLU A 2 -44.73 23.42 5.16
N GLY A 3 -43.53 23.25 4.61
CA GLY A 3 -43.00 21.96 4.20
C GLY A 3 -42.70 21.11 5.43
N LYS A 4 -43.45 20.06 5.67
CA LYS A 4 -43.10 18.98 6.59
C LYS A 4 -41.82 18.31 6.12
N LEU A 5 -40.72 18.51 6.82
CA LEU A 5 -39.55 17.63 6.77
C LEU A 5 -40.00 16.23 7.17
N LEU A 6 -39.84 15.26 6.27
CA LEU A 6 -39.93 13.84 6.61
C LEU A 6 -38.82 13.52 7.58
N GLU A 7 -39.14 13.34 8.86
CA GLU A 7 -38.27 12.68 9.83
C GLU A 7 -38.11 11.23 9.35
N LEU A 8 -36.94 10.92 8.76
CA LEU A 8 -36.52 9.56 8.57
C LEU A 8 -36.07 9.04 9.94
N ASP A 9 -36.92 8.28 10.61
CA ASP A 9 -36.52 7.44 11.74
C ASP A 9 -35.51 6.40 11.24
N LEU A 10 -34.24 6.74 11.30
CA LEU A 10 -33.15 5.78 11.13
C LEU A 10 -33.14 4.90 12.40
N PHE A 11 -33.73 3.73 12.28
CA PHE A 11 -33.58 2.65 13.26
C PHE A 11 -32.10 2.23 13.27
N LEU A 12 -31.30 2.89 14.07
CA LEU A 12 -30.00 2.39 14.46
C LEU A 12 -30.20 1.45 15.65
N PRO A 13 -29.86 0.16 15.53
CA PRO A 13 -29.91 -0.74 16.69
C PRO A 13 -29.00 -0.18 17.80
N LYS A 14 -29.48 -0.24 19.03
CA LYS A 14 -28.69 0.18 20.19
C LYS A 14 -27.46 -0.72 20.33
N GLU A 15 -26.33 -0.15 20.74
CA GLU A 15 -25.04 -0.88 20.87
C GLU A 15 -25.15 -2.15 21.75
N GLU A 16 -26.08 -2.21 22.67
CA GLU A 16 -26.32 -3.37 23.55
C GLU A 16 -26.95 -4.59 22.84
N GLU A 17 -27.59 -4.41 21.67
CA GLU A 17 -28.17 -5.51 20.89
C GLU A 17 -27.18 -6.16 19.92
N LEU A 18 -25.96 -5.64 19.82
CA LEU A 18 -24.90 -6.12 18.92
C LEU A 18 -23.87 -7.06 19.57
N ALA A 19 -24.12 -7.48 20.81
CA ALA A 19 -23.34 -8.57 21.43
C ALA A 19 -23.74 -9.93 20.81
N GLU A 20 -23.64 -10.04 19.50
CA GLU A 20 -23.73 -11.34 18.82
C GLU A 20 -22.45 -12.14 19.13
N GLU A 21 -22.66 -13.40 19.55
CA GLU A 21 -21.57 -14.37 19.69
C GLU A 21 -20.66 -14.34 18.47
N GLU A 22 -19.36 -14.20 18.68
CA GLU A 22 -18.41 -14.25 17.54
C GLU A 22 -18.67 -15.53 16.73
N PRO A 23 -19.00 -15.41 15.43
CA PRO A 23 -19.32 -16.57 14.61
C PRO A 23 -18.12 -17.53 14.61
N GLN A 24 -18.37 -18.78 14.98
CA GLN A 24 -17.33 -19.79 14.97
C GLN A 24 -16.76 -19.94 13.55
N PRO A 25 -15.43 -19.91 13.39
CA PRO A 25 -14.83 -20.12 12.10
C PRO A 25 -15.22 -21.48 11.53
N LEU A 26 -15.50 -21.52 10.23
CA LEU A 26 -15.78 -22.78 9.55
C LEU A 26 -14.60 -23.75 9.75
N PRO A 27 -14.86 -25.04 9.97
CA PRO A 27 -13.78 -26.01 10.11
C PRO A 27 -12.87 -25.97 8.87
N GLY A 28 -11.56 -25.83 9.12
CA GLY A 28 -10.56 -25.76 8.06
C GLY A 28 -10.52 -27.02 7.20
N GLY A 29 -10.08 -26.86 5.95
CA GLY A 29 -9.93 -27.95 4.99
C GLY A 29 -11.19 -28.26 4.16
N GLY A 30 -11.00 -28.98 3.07
CA GLY A 30 -12.04 -29.31 2.09
C GLY A 30 -12.09 -28.32 0.91
N LEU A 31 -13.15 -28.41 0.11
CA LEU A 31 -13.35 -27.56 -1.08
C LEU A 31 -14.02 -26.25 -0.72
N TYR A 32 -13.37 -25.12 -1.02
CA TYR A 32 -13.92 -23.77 -0.89
C TYR A 32 -14.70 -23.39 -2.15
N ASP A 33 -15.72 -22.57 -1.99
CA ASP A 33 -16.36 -21.91 -3.15
C ASP A 33 -15.47 -20.79 -3.66
N LEU A 34 -14.75 -20.09 -2.74
CA LEU A 34 -13.89 -18.98 -3.05
C LEU A 34 -12.62 -18.96 -2.20
N ILE A 35 -11.48 -18.84 -2.85
CA ILE A 35 -10.20 -18.51 -2.24
C ILE A 35 -9.92 -17.02 -2.52
N ILE A 36 -9.67 -16.23 -1.48
CA ILE A 36 -9.27 -14.83 -1.61
C ILE A 36 -7.82 -14.70 -1.17
N ILE A 37 -6.98 -14.12 -2.02
CA ILE A 37 -5.54 -13.99 -1.80
C ILE A 37 -5.19 -12.52 -1.59
N GLY A 38 -4.76 -12.19 -0.37
CA GLY A 38 -4.41 -10.85 0.09
C GLY A 38 -5.48 -10.22 0.99
N ALA A 39 -5.08 -9.83 2.21
CA ALA A 39 -5.91 -9.21 3.24
C ALA A 39 -5.71 -7.70 3.33
N GLY A 40 -5.49 -7.04 2.19
CA GLY A 40 -5.64 -5.60 2.04
C GLY A 40 -7.12 -5.19 1.89
N PRO A 41 -7.42 -3.90 1.70
CA PRO A 41 -8.80 -3.41 1.58
C PRO A 41 -9.63 -4.17 0.54
N ALA A 42 -9.07 -4.46 -0.63
CA ALA A 42 -9.77 -5.18 -1.70
C ALA A 42 -10.15 -6.60 -1.30
N GLY A 43 -9.20 -7.36 -0.71
CA GLY A 43 -9.46 -8.73 -0.29
C GLY A 43 -10.42 -8.83 0.87
N MET A 44 -10.30 -7.96 1.88
CA MET A 44 -11.23 -7.89 2.99
C MET A 44 -12.63 -7.50 2.54
N THR A 45 -12.77 -6.55 1.62
CA THR A 45 -14.06 -6.19 1.03
C THR A 45 -14.67 -7.37 0.27
N ALA A 46 -13.90 -8.04 -0.60
CA ALA A 46 -14.35 -9.23 -1.31
C ALA A 46 -14.81 -10.33 -0.35
N THR A 47 -14.12 -10.50 0.76
CA THR A 47 -14.46 -11.47 1.82
C THR A 47 -15.83 -11.17 2.43
N VAL A 48 -16.11 -9.94 2.79
CA VAL A 48 -17.42 -9.54 3.33
C VAL A 48 -18.55 -9.83 2.33
N TYR A 49 -18.35 -9.49 1.06
CA TYR A 49 -19.36 -9.76 0.02
C TYR A 49 -19.58 -11.26 -0.22
N ALA A 50 -18.50 -12.07 -0.22
CA ALA A 50 -18.59 -13.51 -0.34
C ALA A 50 -19.32 -14.15 0.85
N ALA A 51 -19.01 -13.73 2.07
CA ALA A 51 -19.64 -14.19 3.29
C ALA A 51 -21.14 -13.86 3.33
N ARG A 52 -21.51 -12.64 2.93
CA ARG A 52 -22.94 -12.23 2.82
C ARG A 52 -23.71 -13.08 1.81
N LYS A 53 -23.06 -13.67 0.82
CA LYS A 53 -23.63 -14.65 -0.12
C LYS A 53 -23.56 -16.08 0.39
N LYS A 54 -23.08 -16.30 1.63
CA LYS A 54 -22.91 -17.62 2.26
C LYS A 54 -21.97 -18.56 1.49
N LEU A 55 -21.02 -18.01 0.76
CA LEU A 55 -20.00 -18.80 0.09
C LEU A 55 -19.00 -19.30 1.13
N ARG A 56 -18.63 -20.58 1.05
CA ARG A 56 -17.53 -21.13 1.84
C ARG A 56 -16.22 -20.51 1.37
N THR A 57 -15.70 -19.57 2.15
CA THR A 57 -14.59 -18.71 1.75
C THR A 57 -13.41 -18.87 2.69
N VAL A 58 -12.20 -18.83 2.13
CA VAL A 58 -10.94 -18.66 2.89
C VAL A 58 -10.25 -17.39 2.41
N LEU A 59 -9.79 -16.56 3.36
CA LEU A 59 -8.93 -15.39 3.12
C LEU A 59 -7.50 -15.75 3.52
N ILE A 60 -6.58 -15.68 2.57
CA ILE A 60 -5.19 -16.10 2.75
C ILE A 60 -4.29 -14.88 2.56
N SER A 61 -3.43 -14.59 3.53
CA SER A 61 -2.48 -13.48 3.44
C SER A 61 -1.28 -13.68 4.37
N ILE A 62 -0.17 -13.06 4.03
CA ILE A 62 1.00 -13.02 4.91
C ILE A 62 0.75 -12.12 6.13
N ASP A 63 0.03 -11.03 5.93
CA ASP A 63 -0.30 -10.02 6.93
C ASP A 63 -1.75 -9.53 6.77
N LEU A 64 -2.17 -8.66 7.67
CA LEU A 64 -3.45 -7.97 7.63
C LEU A 64 -3.25 -6.50 7.31
N GLY A 65 -4.07 -5.95 6.40
CA GLY A 65 -4.20 -4.54 6.12
C GLY A 65 -3.51 -4.07 4.84
N GLY A 66 -2.43 -4.74 4.39
CA GLY A 66 -1.73 -4.38 3.14
C GLY A 66 -1.12 -2.98 3.19
N GLN A 67 -1.07 -2.26 2.07
CA GLN A 67 -0.41 -0.96 1.94
C GLN A 67 -0.89 0.13 2.92
N PRO A 68 -2.19 0.26 3.23
CA PRO A 68 -2.66 1.33 4.13
C PRO A 68 -2.00 1.34 5.51
N VAL A 69 -1.59 0.18 6.05
CA VAL A 69 -0.95 0.12 7.38
C VAL A 69 0.38 0.87 7.47
N LEU A 70 0.98 1.19 6.33
CA LEU A 70 2.23 1.95 6.23
C LEU A 70 1.99 3.47 6.27
N THR A 71 0.74 3.91 6.16
CA THR A 71 0.35 5.32 6.15
C THR A 71 -0.01 5.78 7.55
N SER A 72 0.65 6.83 8.03
CA SER A 72 0.43 7.37 9.38
C SER A 72 -0.88 8.16 9.47
N GLU A 73 -1.28 8.83 8.39
CA GLU A 73 -2.45 9.71 8.34
C GLU A 73 -3.20 9.55 7.01
N ILE A 74 -4.50 9.31 7.07
CA ILE A 74 -5.40 9.18 5.93
C ILE A 74 -6.51 10.20 6.08
N GLU A 75 -6.57 11.18 5.17
CA GLU A 75 -7.59 12.24 5.13
C GLU A 75 -8.48 12.15 3.89
N ASN A 76 -8.16 11.24 2.97
CA ASN A 76 -8.83 11.07 1.68
C ASN A 76 -9.72 9.82 1.60
N TYR A 77 -10.00 9.17 2.73
CA TYR A 77 -10.95 8.06 2.81
C TYR A 77 -12.32 8.57 3.26
N MET A 78 -13.29 8.58 2.33
CA MET A 78 -14.64 9.13 2.58
C MET A 78 -15.28 8.50 3.81
N GLY A 79 -15.82 9.34 4.70
CA GLY A 79 -16.41 8.94 5.99
C GLY A 79 -15.50 9.21 7.19
N TYR A 80 -14.24 9.55 6.96
CA TYR A 80 -13.30 9.99 7.99
C TYR A 80 -12.64 11.30 7.56
N GLN A 81 -12.63 12.29 8.45
CA GLN A 81 -11.83 13.50 8.26
C GLN A 81 -10.34 13.20 8.46
N TYR A 82 -10.06 12.27 9.37
CA TYR A 82 -8.74 11.79 9.73
C TYR A 82 -8.85 10.39 10.31
N ILE A 83 -7.98 9.48 9.88
CA ILE A 83 -7.80 8.15 10.47
C ILE A 83 -6.40 7.63 10.14
N THR A 84 -5.77 6.88 11.04
CA THR A 84 -4.53 6.19 10.71
C THR A 84 -4.81 4.95 9.84
N GLY A 85 -3.82 4.56 9.03
CA GLY A 85 -3.96 3.35 8.21
C GLY A 85 -4.17 2.09 9.05
N GLN A 86 -3.55 2.02 10.22
CA GLN A 86 -3.73 0.91 11.16
C GLN A 86 -5.15 0.85 11.72
N GLU A 87 -5.70 1.99 12.16
CA GLU A 87 -7.09 2.07 12.67
C GLU A 87 -8.10 1.74 11.59
N LEU A 88 -7.90 2.25 10.36
CA LEU A 88 -8.77 1.95 9.23
C LEU A 88 -8.78 0.45 8.93
N MET A 89 -7.61 -0.17 8.87
CA MET A 89 -7.52 -1.61 8.61
C MET A 89 -8.01 -2.48 9.77
N ALA A 90 -7.91 -2.00 11.01
CA ALA A 90 -8.53 -2.66 12.16
C ALA A 90 -10.05 -2.72 12.03
N LYS A 91 -10.70 -1.62 11.56
CA LYS A 91 -12.14 -1.59 11.30
C LYS A 91 -12.56 -2.53 10.17
N PHE A 92 -11.77 -2.65 9.11
CA PHE A 92 -11.99 -3.64 8.04
C PHE A 92 -11.92 -5.07 8.59
N HIS A 93 -10.91 -5.36 9.40
CA HIS A 93 -10.73 -6.67 10.01
C HIS A 93 -11.86 -7.02 10.99
N GLU A 94 -12.28 -6.08 11.82
CA GLU A 94 -13.44 -6.23 12.71
C GLU A 94 -14.69 -6.63 11.92
N GLN A 95 -14.96 -5.95 10.81
CA GLN A 95 -16.11 -6.27 9.97
C GLN A 95 -16.01 -7.66 9.34
N VAL A 96 -14.82 -8.06 8.90
CA VAL A 96 -14.58 -9.42 8.36
C VAL A 96 -14.84 -10.49 9.41
N ARG A 97 -14.41 -10.27 10.66
CA ARG A 97 -14.59 -11.22 11.77
C ARG A 97 -16.05 -11.46 12.18
N ARG A 98 -16.97 -10.60 11.78
CA ARG A 98 -18.41 -10.81 11.99
C ARG A 98 -19.00 -11.94 11.14
N PHE A 99 -18.22 -12.55 10.27
CA PHE A 99 -18.68 -13.61 9.39
C PHE A 99 -17.91 -14.91 9.65
N PRO A 100 -18.59 -16.09 9.51
CA PRO A 100 -17.97 -17.40 9.71
C PRO A 100 -17.11 -17.77 8.48
N ILE A 101 -15.92 -17.20 8.39
CA ILE A 101 -14.95 -17.47 7.32
C ILE A 101 -13.64 -17.97 7.91
N GLU A 102 -12.88 -18.70 7.11
CA GLU A 102 -11.54 -19.11 7.48
C GLU A 102 -10.52 -18.02 7.14
N LEU A 103 -9.71 -17.64 8.14
CA LEU A 103 -8.60 -16.70 7.99
C LEU A 103 -7.29 -17.46 8.09
N ALA A 104 -6.54 -17.55 7.00
CA ALA A 104 -5.22 -18.15 6.95
C ALA A 104 -4.15 -17.03 6.88
N ILE A 105 -3.95 -16.36 8.02
CA ILE A 105 -2.98 -15.28 8.14
C ILE A 105 -1.59 -15.84 8.49
N GLY A 106 -0.53 -15.21 7.98
CA GLY A 106 0.84 -15.72 8.06
C GLY A 106 1.17 -16.73 6.95
N GLU A 107 0.27 -16.87 5.96
CA GLU A 107 0.43 -17.77 4.82
C GLU A 107 0.68 -16.96 3.55
N GLU A 108 1.87 -17.07 2.99
CA GLU A 108 2.23 -16.42 1.72
C GLU A 108 1.87 -17.31 0.54
N ALA A 109 1.14 -16.78 -0.44
CA ALA A 109 0.83 -17.50 -1.68
C ALA A 109 2.11 -17.70 -2.51
N ARG A 110 2.42 -18.96 -2.85
CA ARG A 110 3.63 -19.31 -3.62
C ARG A 110 3.33 -19.84 -5.01
N GLN A 111 2.26 -20.60 -5.14
CA GLN A 111 1.89 -21.19 -6.43
C GLN A 111 0.38 -21.43 -6.49
N LEU A 112 -0.22 -20.94 -7.57
CA LEU A 112 -1.59 -21.29 -7.96
C LEU A 112 -1.52 -22.29 -9.11
N ALA A 113 -2.27 -23.39 -8.98
CA ALA A 113 -2.41 -24.41 -10.02
C ALA A 113 -3.88 -24.61 -10.37
N VAL A 114 -4.15 -24.95 -11.63
CA VAL A 114 -5.49 -25.32 -12.12
C VAL A 114 -5.53 -26.82 -12.35
N GLN A 115 -6.50 -27.49 -11.75
CA GLN A 115 -6.73 -28.94 -11.91
C GLN A 115 -8.19 -29.16 -12.30
N GLY A 116 -8.44 -29.34 -13.58
CA GLY A 116 -9.80 -29.43 -14.12
C GLY A 116 -10.57 -28.12 -13.90
N LYS A 117 -11.61 -28.15 -13.07
CA LYS A 117 -12.43 -26.97 -12.71
C LYS A 117 -12.11 -26.40 -11.31
N GLN A 118 -11.00 -26.79 -10.74
CA GLN A 118 -10.60 -26.38 -9.41
C GLN A 118 -9.24 -25.70 -9.43
N PHE A 119 -9.05 -24.81 -8.47
CA PHE A 119 -7.81 -24.12 -8.21
C PHE A 119 -7.19 -24.65 -6.92
N THR A 120 -5.90 -24.89 -6.94
CA THR A 120 -5.15 -25.26 -5.74
C THR A 120 -4.06 -24.22 -5.50
N LEU A 121 -4.16 -23.50 -4.37
CA LEU A 121 -3.13 -22.58 -3.89
C LEU A 121 -2.21 -23.34 -2.93
N THR A 122 -0.91 -23.26 -3.17
CA THR A 122 0.13 -23.72 -2.26
C THR A 122 0.80 -22.51 -1.62
N THR A 123 0.94 -22.53 -0.28
CA THR A 123 1.58 -21.44 0.48
C THR A 123 3.07 -21.72 0.73
N SER A 124 3.79 -20.72 1.21
CA SER A 124 5.21 -20.82 1.60
C SER A 124 5.47 -21.87 2.68
N ARG A 125 4.46 -22.17 3.52
CA ARG A 125 4.53 -23.21 4.57
C ARG A 125 4.06 -24.58 4.09
N GLY A 126 3.78 -24.73 2.79
CA GLY A 126 3.36 -25.99 2.19
C GLY A 126 1.90 -26.35 2.39
N LYS A 127 1.09 -25.49 3.02
CA LYS A 127 -0.37 -25.70 3.08
C LYS A 127 -1.00 -25.58 1.71
N LYS A 128 -2.06 -26.35 1.49
CA LYS A 128 -2.82 -26.35 0.24
C LYS A 128 -4.27 -26.01 0.51
N PHE A 129 -4.78 -25.09 -0.29
CA PHE A 129 -6.19 -24.67 -0.28
C PHE A 129 -6.77 -24.92 -1.66
N THR A 130 -7.87 -25.68 -1.72
CA THR A 130 -8.52 -26.03 -2.98
C THR A 130 -9.89 -25.35 -3.06
N GLY A 131 -10.16 -24.66 -4.15
CA GLY A 131 -11.41 -23.90 -4.35
C GLY A 131 -11.91 -23.93 -5.78
N ARG A 132 -13.18 -23.54 -5.96
CA ARG A 132 -13.85 -23.45 -7.25
C ARG A 132 -13.52 -22.14 -7.99
N SER A 133 -13.26 -21.09 -7.23
CA SER A 133 -12.95 -19.75 -7.73
C SER A 133 -11.85 -19.12 -6.90
N VAL A 134 -11.14 -18.16 -7.50
CA VAL A 134 -10.08 -17.39 -6.84
C VAL A 134 -10.26 -15.91 -7.10
N VAL A 135 -10.13 -15.10 -6.06
CA VAL A 135 -9.94 -13.64 -6.16
C VAL A 135 -8.49 -13.34 -5.83
N ILE A 136 -7.79 -12.72 -6.78
CA ILE A 136 -6.42 -12.26 -6.62
C ILE A 136 -6.47 -10.80 -6.18
N ALA A 137 -6.22 -10.54 -4.89
CA ALA A 137 -6.18 -9.23 -4.27
C ALA A 137 -4.82 -8.97 -3.61
N SER A 138 -3.78 -9.60 -4.16
CA SER A 138 -2.41 -9.63 -3.61
C SER A 138 -1.68 -8.29 -3.69
N GLY A 139 -2.24 -7.33 -4.42
CA GLY A 139 -1.73 -5.96 -4.51
C GLY A 139 -0.35 -5.85 -5.13
N LYS A 140 0.37 -4.85 -4.64
CA LYS A 140 1.72 -4.49 -5.05
C LYS A 140 2.53 -4.10 -3.82
N ARG A 141 3.83 -4.06 -3.95
CA ARG A 141 4.74 -3.48 -2.96
C ARG A 141 5.61 -2.42 -3.63
N SER A 142 5.94 -1.38 -2.92
CA SER A 142 6.93 -0.41 -3.39
C SER A 142 8.29 -1.09 -3.50
N ARG A 143 9.06 -0.70 -4.51
CA ARG A 143 10.43 -1.16 -4.67
C ARG A 143 11.29 -0.48 -3.60
N PRO A 144 11.95 -1.22 -2.71
CA PRO A 144 12.85 -0.61 -1.74
C PRO A 144 14.15 -0.18 -2.41
N LEU A 145 14.82 0.81 -1.83
CA LEU A 145 16.19 1.21 -2.18
C LEU A 145 17.21 0.17 -1.70
N ASN A 146 16.89 -0.51 -0.58
CA ASN A 146 17.78 -1.43 0.14
C ASN A 146 19.07 -0.77 0.64
N VAL A 147 18.97 0.45 1.13
CA VAL A 147 20.08 1.20 1.73
C VAL A 147 19.96 1.23 3.26
N PRO A 148 21.06 1.45 4.01
CA PRO A 148 21.03 1.67 5.44
C PRO A 148 20.06 2.80 5.82
N GLY A 149 19.33 2.64 6.93
CA GLY A 149 18.38 3.61 7.47
C GLY A 149 16.98 3.55 6.83
N GLU A 150 16.82 2.95 5.64
CA GLU A 150 15.53 2.92 4.98
C GLU A 150 14.45 2.25 5.84
N LYS A 151 14.70 1.00 6.26
CA LYS A 151 13.69 0.21 6.99
C LYS A 151 13.36 0.78 8.36
N GLU A 152 14.36 1.27 9.05
CA GLU A 152 14.26 1.81 10.40
C GLU A 152 13.46 3.11 10.44
N LEU A 153 13.48 3.87 9.33
CA LEU A 153 12.87 5.19 9.24
C LEU A 153 11.57 5.23 8.44
N VAL A 154 11.04 4.07 7.99
CA VAL A 154 9.68 4.01 7.39
C VAL A 154 8.64 4.51 8.40
N GLY A 155 7.77 5.45 7.97
CA GLY A 155 6.81 6.12 8.84
C GLY A 155 7.42 7.15 9.82
N ARG A 156 8.75 7.37 9.72
CA ARG A 156 9.49 8.36 10.51
C ARG A 156 10.25 9.34 9.63
N GLY A 157 9.68 9.62 8.46
CA GLY A 157 10.25 10.49 7.44
C GLY A 157 10.52 9.77 6.12
N VAL A 158 10.65 8.43 6.10
CA VAL A 158 10.67 7.64 4.86
C VAL A 158 9.25 7.23 4.52
N THR A 159 8.83 7.49 3.27
CA THR A 159 7.52 7.12 2.74
C THR A 159 7.62 6.61 1.31
N TYR A 160 6.60 5.81 0.91
CA TYR A 160 6.42 5.29 -0.44
C TYR A 160 5.11 5.79 -1.08
N CYS A 161 4.46 6.78 -0.47
CA CYS A 161 3.19 7.33 -0.96
C CYS A 161 3.16 8.85 -0.81
N ALA A 162 3.50 9.57 -1.86
CA ALA A 162 3.46 11.03 -1.82
C ALA A 162 2.04 11.57 -1.62
N THR A 163 1.05 11.01 -2.33
CA THR A 163 -0.36 11.42 -2.21
C THR A 163 -0.91 11.26 -0.78
N CYS A 164 -0.38 10.27 -0.02
CA CYS A 164 -0.83 10.03 1.35
C CYS A 164 -0.16 10.98 2.34
N ASP A 165 1.16 11.12 2.22
CA ASP A 165 2.00 11.66 3.30
C ASP A 165 2.56 13.07 3.01
N ALA A 166 2.42 13.60 1.78
CA ALA A 166 2.93 14.93 1.44
C ALA A 166 2.47 16.04 2.41
N PRO A 167 1.21 16.08 2.89
CA PRO A 167 0.77 17.11 3.84
C PRO A 167 1.59 17.18 5.12
N LEU A 168 2.18 16.05 5.56
CA LEU A 168 3.00 15.97 6.78
C LEU A 168 4.33 16.75 6.69
N PHE A 169 4.75 17.09 5.47
CA PHE A 169 6.04 17.72 5.20
C PHE A 169 5.92 19.20 4.85
N GLY A 170 4.86 19.86 5.33
CA GLY A 170 4.63 21.29 5.13
C GLY A 170 5.80 22.15 5.61
N GLY A 171 6.40 22.93 4.68
CA GLY A 171 7.54 23.82 4.97
C GLY A 171 8.88 23.12 5.23
N MET A 172 8.95 21.79 5.05
CA MET A 172 10.16 20.99 5.23
C MET A 172 10.93 20.82 3.93
N ASP A 173 12.23 20.50 4.05
CA ASP A 173 13.06 20.07 2.93
C ASP A 173 12.92 18.56 2.76
N VAL A 174 12.67 18.11 1.53
CA VAL A 174 12.38 16.71 1.24
C VAL A 174 13.21 16.20 0.06
N ALA A 175 13.45 14.89 0.03
CA ALA A 175 14.01 14.21 -1.12
C ALA A 175 12.97 13.33 -1.80
N VAL A 176 12.92 13.35 -3.12
CA VAL A 176 12.15 12.43 -3.96
C VAL A 176 13.14 11.57 -4.73
N ILE A 177 13.05 10.26 -4.53
CA ILE A 177 13.96 9.31 -5.15
C ILE A 177 13.28 8.65 -6.33
N GLY A 178 13.83 8.88 -7.52
CA GLY A 178 13.30 8.40 -8.80
C GLY A 178 13.23 9.49 -9.87
N GLY A 179 13.00 9.12 -11.12
CA GLY A 179 12.93 10.05 -12.26
C GLY A 179 11.85 9.71 -13.28
N GLY A 180 10.96 8.77 -12.94
CA GLY A 180 9.78 8.41 -13.73
C GLY A 180 8.54 9.21 -13.33
N ASN A 181 7.39 8.89 -13.94
CA ASN A 181 6.13 9.60 -13.70
C ASN A 181 5.71 9.64 -12.23
N SER A 182 5.91 8.56 -11.47
CA SER A 182 5.57 8.55 -10.03
C SER A 182 6.38 9.60 -9.26
N ALA A 183 7.70 9.64 -9.46
CA ALA A 183 8.57 10.59 -8.78
C ALA A 183 8.27 12.05 -9.19
N LEU A 184 8.04 12.29 -10.48
CA LEU A 184 7.70 13.63 -10.98
C LEU A 184 6.33 14.09 -10.48
N THR A 185 5.34 13.18 -10.39
CA THR A 185 4.03 13.49 -9.80
C THR A 185 4.18 13.81 -8.31
N ALA A 186 4.93 13.00 -7.56
CA ALA A 186 5.23 13.25 -6.16
C ALA A 186 5.91 14.61 -5.95
N ALA A 187 6.92 14.93 -6.76
CA ALA A 187 7.58 16.23 -6.71
C ALA A 187 6.62 17.38 -7.04
N ALA A 188 5.76 17.21 -8.06
CA ALA A 188 4.77 18.21 -8.44
C ALA A 188 3.73 18.48 -7.34
N ASP A 189 3.30 17.46 -6.60
CA ASP A 189 2.40 17.60 -5.45
C ASP A 189 3.08 18.34 -4.30
N LEU A 190 4.37 18.06 -4.06
CA LEU A 190 5.18 18.69 -3.02
C LEU A 190 5.54 20.14 -3.29
N LEU A 191 5.44 20.66 -4.54
CA LEU A 191 5.76 22.06 -4.88
C LEU A 191 4.96 23.08 -4.05
N SER A 192 3.71 22.76 -3.74
CA SER A 192 2.85 23.64 -2.94
C SER A 192 3.04 23.45 -1.42
N ILE A 193 3.72 22.39 -0.99
CA ILE A 193 3.78 21.92 0.38
C ILE A 193 5.17 22.12 0.98
N ALA A 194 6.18 21.56 0.32
CA ALA A 194 7.56 21.56 0.82
C ALA A 194 8.26 22.93 0.65
N ASN A 195 9.29 23.14 1.47
CA ASN A 195 10.19 24.29 1.33
C ASN A 195 11.16 24.07 0.16
N ARG A 196 11.88 22.94 0.12
CA ARG A 196 12.80 22.55 -0.94
C ARG A 196 12.61 21.06 -1.29
N ILE A 197 12.79 20.71 -2.55
CA ILE A 197 12.65 19.36 -3.07
C ILE A 197 13.94 18.96 -3.79
N TYR A 198 14.63 17.95 -3.27
CA TYR A 198 15.79 17.34 -3.90
C TYR A 198 15.33 16.11 -4.67
N ILE A 199 15.49 16.09 -5.99
CA ILE A 199 15.16 14.91 -6.79
C ILE A 199 16.44 14.14 -7.11
N VAL A 200 16.53 12.91 -6.60
CA VAL A 200 17.67 12.03 -6.83
C VAL A 200 17.25 10.91 -7.77
N ASN A 201 17.83 10.90 -8.95
CA ASN A 201 17.53 9.90 -9.97
C ASN A 201 18.79 9.12 -10.36
N PHE A 202 18.70 7.80 -10.30
CA PHE A 202 19.77 6.88 -10.69
C PHE A 202 20.16 7.01 -12.18
N ALA A 203 19.20 7.30 -13.07
CA ALA A 203 19.49 7.51 -14.48
C ALA A 203 19.98 8.95 -14.72
N PRO A 204 20.83 9.16 -15.76
CA PRO A 204 21.35 10.47 -16.11
C PRO A 204 20.33 11.39 -16.81
N SER A 205 19.12 10.90 -17.05
CA SER A 205 18.03 11.63 -17.69
C SER A 205 16.69 11.25 -17.05
N TRP A 206 15.67 12.08 -17.28
CA TRP A 206 14.30 11.79 -16.88
C TRP A 206 13.72 10.61 -17.65
N GLN A 207 12.86 9.81 -17.00
CA GLN A 207 12.09 8.71 -17.59
C GLN A 207 10.58 9.00 -17.58
N GLY A 208 10.18 10.20 -17.20
CA GLY A 208 8.77 10.61 -17.10
C GLY A 208 8.32 11.47 -18.29
N ASP A 209 7.04 11.81 -18.27
CA ASP A 209 6.39 12.61 -19.30
C ASP A 209 6.96 14.04 -19.34
N PRO A 210 7.21 14.60 -20.56
CA PRO A 210 7.77 15.94 -20.70
C PRO A 210 6.99 17.03 -19.95
N VAL A 211 5.67 16.94 -19.90
CA VAL A 211 4.81 17.90 -19.19
C VAL A 211 5.10 17.93 -17.68
N LEU A 212 5.33 16.76 -17.08
CA LEU A 212 5.70 16.66 -15.66
C LEU A 212 7.13 17.18 -15.42
N VAL A 213 8.05 16.85 -16.34
CA VAL A 213 9.43 17.34 -16.29
C VAL A 213 9.44 18.86 -16.32
N GLU A 214 8.75 19.48 -17.29
CA GLU A 214 8.67 20.94 -17.44
C GLU A 214 8.10 21.59 -16.16
N LYS A 215 7.04 21.03 -15.61
CA LYS A 215 6.42 21.53 -14.36
C LYS A 215 7.40 21.51 -13.19
N VAL A 216 8.14 20.45 -13.04
CA VAL A 216 9.07 20.24 -11.92
C VAL A 216 10.33 21.09 -12.09
N GLU A 217 10.94 21.09 -13.29
CA GLU A 217 12.12 21.89 -13.58
C GLU A 217 11.86 23.40 -13.61
N GLY A 218 10.63 23.81 -13.85
CA GLY A 218 10.22 25.23 -13.82
C GLY A 218 10.13 25.84 -12.43
N SER A 219 10.34 25.08 -11.37
CA SER A 219 10.26 25.54 -9.98
C SER A 219 11.63 25.82 -9.38
N ASP A 220 11.79 26.97 -8.73
CA ASP A 220 12.99 27.36 -7.99
C ASP A 220 13.18 26.57 -6.67
N LYS A 221 12.16 25.82 -6.25
CA LYS A 221 12.22 24.93 -5.08
C LYS A 221 12.91 23.62 -5.36
N VAL A 222 13.09 23.25 -6.64
CA VAL A 222 13.59 21.94 -7.03
C VAL A 222 15.07 21.98 -7.36
N GLU A 223 15.82 21.08 -6.73
CA GLU A 223 17.21 20.79 -7.06
C GLU A 223 17.32 19.34 -7.52
N LYS A 224 17.95 19.11 -8.68
CA LYS A 224 18.00 17.77 -9.30
C LYS A 224 19.41 17.18 -9.28
N PHE A 225 19.49 15.91 -8.97
CA PHE A 225 20.67 15.06 -8.98
C PHE A 225 20.43 13.89 -9.92
N LEU A 226 20.70 14.06 -11.22
CA LEU A 226 20.54 13.03 -12.24
C LEU A 226 21.85 12.23 -12.39
N GLY A 227 21.79 10.90 -12.45
CA GLY A 227 22.94 10.02 -12.44
C GLY A 227 23.52 9.80 -11.04
N TYR A 228 22.70 10.02 -10.00
CA TYR A 228 23.10 9.83 -8.60
C TYR A 228 22.34 8.66 -7.97
N GLU A 229 22.96 8.04 -7.00
CA GLU A 229 22.31 7.01 -6.16
C GLU A 229 22.35 7.39 -4.70
N VAL A 230 21.34 6.92 -3.95
CA VAL A 230 21.28 7.09 -2.50
C VAL A 230 22.10 6.00 -1.86
N MET A 231 23.04 6.38 -1.01
CA MET A 231 23.92 5.46 -0.28
C MET A 231 23.37 5.12 1.11
N GLU A 232 22.72 6.09 1.76
CA GLU A 232 22.22 5.96 3.12
C GLU A 232 21.09 6.97 3.36
N ILE A 233 20.13 6.60 4.18
CA ILE A 233 19.14 7.51 4.78
C ILE A 233 19.52 7.69 6.24
N GLN A 234 19.76 8.93 6.63
CA GLN A 234 20.31 9.28 7.93
C GLN A 234 19.22 9.74 8.90
N GLY A 235 19.36 9.33 10.14
CA GLY A 235 18.45 9.72 11.22
C GLY A 235 18.48 8.73 12.38
N LYS A 236 17.99 9.14 13.53
CA LYS A 236 17.84 8.30 14.71
C LYS A 236 16.36 7.97 14.96
N ASP A 237 15.61 8.98 15.33
CA ASP A 237 14.18 8.87 15.61
C ASP A 237 13.33 9.27 14.41
N ARG A 238 13.87 10.13 13.57
CA ARG A 238 13.28 10.60 12.28
C ARG A 238 14.40 10.85 11.29
N VAL A 239 14.03 10.94 10.01
CA VAL A 239 14.94 11.35 8.94
C VAL A 239 15.54 12.72 9.24
N SER A 240 16.85 12.84 9.08
CA SER A 240 17.62 14.09 9.19
C SER A 240 18.44 14.41 7.95
N GLY A 241 18.57 13.47 7.03
CA GLY A 241 19.30 13.65 5.77
C GLY A 241 19.42 12.37 4.96
N ILE A 242 20.05 12.52 3.80
CA ILE A 242 20.49 11.41 2.94
C ILE A 242 21.91 11.65 2.48
N ALA A 243 22.67 10.58 2.26
CA ALA A 243 23.93 10.59 1.55
C ALA A 243 23.72 10.10 0.12
N ILE A 244 24.17 10.87 -0.85
CA ILE A 244 24.10 10.52 -2.28
C ILE A 244 25.48 10.53 -2.92
N GLU A 245 25.68 9.74 -3.97
CA GLU A 245 26.91 9.72 -4.76
C GLU A 245 26.60 9.75 -6.26
N PRO A 246 27.40 10.49 -7.06
CA PRO A 246 27.32 10.37 -8.51
C PRO A 246 27.85 8.98 -8.93
N ARG A 247 27.20 8.36 -9.89
CA ARG A 247 27.53 6.99 -10.33
C ARG A 247 28.89 6.85 -11.03
N ASP A 248 29.45 7.94 -11.46
CA ASP A 248 30.73 8.02 -12.19
C ASP A 248 31.90 8.61 -11.35
N ALA A 249 31.64 8.96 -10.10
CA ALA A 249 32.64 9.48 -9.19
C ALA A 249 32.35 9.02 -7.74
N ALA A 250 33.40 8.95 -6.92
CA ALA A 250 33.28 8.59 -5.51
C ALA A 250 33.32 9.86 -4.65
N GLU A 251 32.32 10.71 -4.78
CA GLU A 251 32.16 11.94 -3.99
C GLU A 251 30.81 11.92 -3.29
N THR A 252 30.79 11.69 -2.00
CA THR A 252 29.55 11.67 -1.21
C THR A 252 29.07 13.09 -0.92
N ILE A 253 27.82 13.37 -1.26
CA ILE A 253 27.10 14.61 -0.95
C ILE A 253 26.08 14.31 0.13
N ALA A 254 26.10 15.08 1.21
CA ALA A 254 25.08 15.02 2.25
C ALA A 254 23.99 16.07 1.99
N LEU A 255 22.74 15.62 1.91
CA LEU A 255 21.56 16.48 1.79
C LEU A 255 20.78 16.44 3.10
N HIS A 256 20.54 17.61 3.70
CA HIS A 256 19.72 17.72 4.90
C HIS A 256 18.24 17.77 4.51
N VAL A 257 17.49 16.72 4.85
CA VAL A 257 16.07 16.59 4.56
C VAL A 257 15.34 15.97 5.74
N GLN A 258 14.05 16.28 5.88
CA GLN A 258 13.19 15.74 6.92
C GLN A 258 12.24 14.65 6.37
N GLY A 259 12.15 14.53 5.04
CA GLY A 259 11.34 13.53 4.36
C GLY A 259 12.05 12.91 3.17
N VAL A 260 11.82 11.61 2.94
CA VAL A 260 12.32 10.87 1.78
C VAL A 260 11.17 10.09 1.15
N PHE A 261 10.80 10.48 -0.06
CA PHE A 261 9.76 9.86 -0.87
C PHE A 261 10.40 8.90 -1.87
N ILE A 262 10.21 7.59 -1.69
CA ILE A 262 10.82 6.56 -2.52
C ILE A 262 9.85 6.19 -3.64
N GLU A 263 10.11 6.69 -4.84
CA GLU A 263 9.25 6.56 -6.03
C GLU A 263 10.00 5.90 -7.21
N ILE A 264 10.67 4.76 -6.93
CA ILE A 264 11.46 3.99 -7.89
C ILE A 264 10.71 2.80 -8.51
N GLY A 265 9.38 2.86 -8.44
CA GLY A 265 8.47 1.89 -9.03
C GLY A 265 7.89 0.89 -8.04
N LEU A 266 7.05 0.03 -8.59
CA LEU A 266 6.23 -0.90 -7.85
C LEU A 266 6.52 -2.33 -8.32
N ILE A 267 6.41 -3.29 -7.41
CA ILE A 267 6.56 -4.72 -7.70
C ILE A 267 5.19 -5.36 -7.48
N PRO A 268 4.48 -5.78 -8.56
CA PRO A 268 3.24 -6.53 -8.42
C PRO A 268 3.47 -7.84 -7.67
N THR A 269 2.59 -8.16 -6.72
CA THR A 269 2.66 -9.44 -6.00
C THR A 269 1.88 -10.49 -6.80
N SER A 270 2.35 -10.82 -8.00
CA SER A 270 1.68 -11.69 -8.98
C SER A 270 2.50 -12.91 -9.42
N GLU A 271 3.66 -13.14 -8.84
CA GLU A 271 4.54 -14.25 -9.26
C GLU A 271 3.89 -15.63 -9.11
N PHE A 272 3.08 -15.82 -8.06
CA PHE A 272 2.42 -17.09 -7.76
C PHE A 272 1.35 -17.50 -8.80
N VAL A 273 0.91 -16.57 -9.66
CA VAL A 273 -0.09 -16.82 -10.71
C VAL A 273 0.52 -16.97 -12.10
N ARG A 274 1.83 -16.93 -12.24
CA ARG A 274 2.50 -17.11 -13.54
C ARG A 274 2.11 -18.46 -14.16
N GLY A 275 1.76 -18.42 -15.44
CA GLY A 275 1.29 -19.58 -16.20
C GLY A 275 -0.19 -19.96 -15.99
N VAL A 276 -0.89 -19.31 -15.05
CA VAL A 276 -2.33 -19.48 -14.80
C VAL A 276 -3.13 -18.30 -15.33
N VAL A 277 -2.59 -17.10 -15.17
CA VAL A 277 -3.19 -15.84 -15.62
C VAL A 277 -2.23 -15.14 -16.57
N ALA A 278 -2.77 -14.55 -17.64
CA ALA A 278 -1.98 -13.69 -18.51
C ALA A 278 -1.60 -12.42 -17.72
N VAL A 279 -0.32 -12.13 -17.65
CA VAL A 279 0.25 -10.93 -17.03
C VAL A 279 1.01 -10.13 -18.10
N ASN A 280 0.94 -8.81 -18.01
CA ASN A 280 1.75 -7.94 -18.85
C ASN A 280 3.20 -7.85 -18.31
N SER A 281 4.08 -7.20 -19.06
CA SER A 281 5.49 -7.00 -18.68
C SER A 281 5.73 -5.75 -17.84
N ALA A 282 4.68 -5.01 -17.48
CA ALA A 282 4.79 -3.75 -16.75
C ALA A 282 4.93 -3.97 -15.23
#